data_fb479c6d5e10b6c94a6ad64741b3bf74
#
_entry.id   fb479c6d5e10b6c94a6ad64741b3bf74
#
_cell.length_a   1.000
_cell.length_b   1.000
_cell.length_c   1.000
_cell.angle_alpha   90.00
_cell.angle_beta   90.00
_cell.angle_gamma   90.00
#
_symmetry.space_group_name_H-M   'P 1'
#
loop_
_entity.id
_entity.type
_entity.pdbx_description
1 polymer ?
#
loop_
_entity_poly.entity_id
_entity_poly.type
_entity_poly.pdbx_seq_one_letter_code
_entity_poly.pdbx_strand_id
1 'polypeptide(L)'
;EVLALRPMTCPFQYYCYKNTQKSYRDLPYRMSETSTLFRNEDSGEMHGLTRVRQFTISEGHLIIRPDQTNDELKGCLHLAQYCLGVLGVQDDVTYRLSKWDPNNKEKYLGDDEYWETTQDAIRNILVDQGVPFVEAEGEAAFYGPKIDIQAKNVYGKEDTMITIQLDCAIAENFDMYYIDQNGEKQRPYVIHR
;
A
#
# COMPACT_ATOMS: atom_id res chain seq x y z
N GLU A 1 -30.93 -6.33 -11.38
CA GLU A 1 -29.65 -5.66 -11.19
C GLU A 1 -29.14 -5.95 -9.78
N VAL A 2 -27.87 -6.33 -9.63
CA VAL A 2 -27.25 -6.61 -8.33
C VAL A 2 -26.25 -5.49 -8.04
N LEU A 3 -26.38 -4.85 -6.89
CA LEU A 3 -25.50 -3.80 -6.42
C LEU A 3 -24.71 -4.31 -5.21
N ALA A 4 -23.49 -3.82 -5.04
CA ALA A 4 -22.65 -4.12 -3.88
C ALA A 4 -22.08 -2.84 -3.27
N LEU A 5 -21.95 -2.83 -1.96
CA LEU A 5 -21.23 -1.78 -1.25
C LEU A 5 -19.72 -2.00 -1.42
N ARG A 6 -18.96 -0.95 -1.72
CA ARG A 6 -17.54 -1.07 -2.00
C ARG A 6 -16.71 -1.31 -0.74
N PRO A 7 -15.84 -2.35 -0.72
CA PRO A 7 -14.97 -2.62 0.42
C PRO A 7 -13.60 -1.92 0.33
N MET A 8 -13.25 -1.34 -0.83
CA MET A 8 -11.96 -0.71 -1.14
C MET A 8 -12.11 0.27 -2.32
N THR A 9 -11.15 1.15 -2.53
CA THR A 9 -11.14 2.12 -3.64
C THR A 9 -10.29 1.67 -4.82
N CYS A 10 -9.29 0.80 -4.60
CA CYS A 10 -8.30 0.39 -5.60
C CYS A 10 -8.86 0.06 -6.99
N PRO A 11 -9.86 -0.83 -7.14
CA PRO A 11 -10.36 -1.21 -8.47
C PRO A 11 -10.92 -0.02 -9.25
N PHE A 12 -11.57 0.91 -8.57
CA PHE A 12 -12.17 2.09 -9.22
C PHE A 12 -11.10 3.03 -9.75
N GLN A 13 -10.01 3.23 -8.99
CA GLN A 13 -8.88 4.04 -9.43
C GLN A 13 -8.13 3.37 -10.58
N TYR A 14 -8.03 2.05 -10.62
CA TYR A 14 -7.46 1.32 -11.76
C TYR A 14 -8.27 1.51 -13.03
N TYR A 15 -9.60 1.49 -12.95
CA TYR A 15 -10.46 1.83 -14.09
C TYR A 15 -10.30 3.29 -14.53
N CYS A 16 -10.14 4.23 -13.59
CA CYS A 16 -9.84 5.62 -13.93
C CYS A 16 -8.50 5.74 -14.68
N TYR A 17 -7.47 5.01 -14.24
CA TYR A 17 -6.18 4.96 -14.94
C TYR A 17 -6.34 4.41 -16.36
N LYS A 18 -7.07 3.32 -16.53
CA LYS A 18 -7.29 2.65 -17.82
C LYS A 18 -8.16 3.44 -18.79
N ASN A 19 -8.92 4.42 -18.32
CA ASN A 19 -9.83 5.19 -19.18
C ASN A 19 -9.12 5.95 -20.31
N THR A 20 -7.82 6.22 -20.17
CA THR A 20 -6.98 6.80 -21.23
C THR A 20 -5.66 6.05 -21.30
N GLN A 21 -5.14 5.85 -22.51
CA GLN A 21 -3.82 5.28 -22.69
C GLN A 21 -2.77 6.18 -22.04
N LYS A 22 -1.82 5.57 -21.32
CA LYS A 22 -0.71 6.25 -20.67
C LYS A 22 0.61 5.89 -21.34
N SER A 23 1.51 6.88 -21.40
CA SER A 23 2.90 6.71 -21.79
C SER A 23 3.80 6.75 -20.56
N TYR A 24 5.04 6.35 -20.72
CA TYR A 24 6.06 6.44 -19.65
C TYR A 24 6.25 7.87 -19.11
N ARG A 25 5.86 8.91 -19.87
CA ARG A 25 5.95 10.33 -19.47
C ARG A 25 4.82 10.74 -18.53
N ASP A 26 3.72 9.99 -18.54
CA ASP A 26 2.55 10.25 -17.69
C ASP A 26 2.72 9.64 -16.28
N LEU A 27 3.78 8.83 -16.07
CA LEU A 27 4.09 8.22 -14.79
C LEU A 27 5.23 9.00 -14.08
N PRO A 28 5.15 9.15 -12.75
CA PRO A 28 4.19 8.53 -11.83
C PRO A 28 2.81 9.17 -11.92
N TYR A 29 1.76 8.33 -12.01
CA TYR A 29 0.37 8.78 -12.00
C TYR A 29 -0.21 8.62 -10.59
N ARG A 30 -0.39 9.73 -9.89
CA ARG A 30 -0.79 9.77 -8.48
C ARG A 30 -2.26 10.13 -8.36
N MET A 31 -3.04 9.26 -7.73
CA MET A 31 -4.45 9.47 -7.42
C MET A 31 -4.66 9.47 -5.92
N SER A 32 -5.61 10.26 -5.44
CA SER A 32 -6.02 10.29 -4.03
C SER A 32 -7.53 10.39 -3.95
N GLU A 33 -8.10 9.71 -2.97
CA GLU A 33 -9.53 9.68 -2.72
C GLU A 33 -9.81 9.61 -1.22
N THR A 34 -10.76 10.41 -0.76
CA THR A 34 -11.37 10.26 0.56
C THR A 34 -12.76 9.70 0.36
N SER A 35 -13.01 8.49 0.83
CA SER A 35 -14.27 7.83 0.54
C SER A 35 -14.73 6.87 1.63
N THR A 36 -16.04 6.65 1.65
CA THR A 36 -16.68 5.70 2.55
C THR A 36 -16.60 4.29 1.99
N LEU A 37 -16.13 3.37 2.82
CA LEU A 37 -16.00 1.94 2.54
C LEU A 37 -16.86 1.12 3.48
N PHE A 38 -17.17 -0.10 3.04
CA PHE A 38 -18.03 -1.02 3.77
C PHE A 38 -17.40 -2.40 3.81
N ARG A 39 -17.30 -2.99 5.00
CA ARG A 39 -16.80 -4.36 5.20
C ARG A 39 -17.76 -5.13 6.08
N ASN A 40 -18.07 -6.35 5.69
CA ASN A 40 -18.94 -7.22 6.48
C ASN A 40 -18.12 -7.90 7.59
N GLU A 41 -17.67 -7.09 8.56
CA GLU A 41 -16.94 -7.59 9.72
C GLU A 41 -17.85 -8.45 10.60
N ASP A 42 -17.35 -9.55 11.11
CA ASP A 42 -18.08 -10.37 12.07
C ASP A 42 -18.26 -9.62 13.40
N SER A 43 -19.37 -9.91 14.08
CA SER A 43 -19.72 -9.21 15.33
C SER A 43 -18.66 -9.35 16.42
N GLY A 44 -17.94 -10.47 16.45
CA GLY A 44 -16.84 -10.72 17.41
C GLY A 44 -15.54 -9.99 17.07
N GLU A 45 -15.40 -9.47 15.85
CA GLU A 45 -14.22 -8.75 15.41
C GLU A 45 -14.38 -7.23 15.50
N MET A 46 -15.61 -6.75 15.59
CA MET A 46 -15.85 -5.32 15.73
C MET A 46 -15.32 -4.79 17.07
N HIS A 47 -14.59 -3.68 17.02
CA HIS A 47 -13.93 -3.13 18.19
C HIS A 47 -13.95 -1.61 18.20
N GLY A 48 -14.77 -1.02 19.05
CA GLY A 48 -14.89 0.42 19.23
C GLY A 48 -15.13 1.17 17.93
N LEU A 49 -14.32 2.19 17.66
CA LEU A 49 -14.29 2.93 16.40
C LEU A 49 -13.17 2.49 15.47
N THR A 50 -12.30 1.57 15.90
CA THR A 50 -11.14 1.14 15.13
C THR A 50 -11.44 0.03 14.12
N ARG A 51 -12.44 -0.80 14.39
CA ARG A 51 -12.89 -1.86 13.48
C ARG A 51 -14.41 -1.88 13.40
N VAL A 52 -14.92 -1.27 12.34
CA VAL A 52 -16.36 -1.03 12.10
C VAL A 52 -16.74 -1.45 10.67
N ARG A 53 -18.03 -1.65 10.44
CA ARG A 53 -18.53 -2.08 9.12
C ARG A 53 -18.63 -0.96 8.08
N GLN A 54 -18.68 0.29 8.53
CA GLN A 54 -18.65 1.47 7.68
C GLN A 54 -17.62 2.45 8.22
N PHE A 55 -16.70 2.90 7.38
CA PHE A 55 -15.64 3.85 7.75
C PHE A 55 -15.25 4.70 6.55
N THR A 56 -14.62 5.84 6.83
CA THR A 56 -14.03 6.69 5.80
C THR A 56 -12.52 6.53 5.84
N ILE A 57 -11.93 6.32 4.67
CA ILE A 57 -10.49 6.24 4.48
C ILE A 57 -10.03 7.37 3.55
N SER A 58 -8.87 7.94 3.84
CA SER A 58 -8.15 8.80 2.90
C SER A 58 -6.96 8.01 2.38
N GLU A 59 -7.00 7.63 1.13
CA GLU A 59 -5.97 6.81 0.53
C GLU A 59 -5.56 7.31 -0.85
N GLY A 60 -4.44 6.84 -1.33
CA GLY A 60 -3.96 7.14 -2.67
C GLY A 60 -3.24 5.95 -3.28
N HIS A 61 -3.31 5.89 -4.60
CA HIS A 61 -2.62 4.91 -5.41
C HIS A 61 -1.68 5.64 -6.37
N LEU A 62 -0.41 5.27 -6.31
CA LEU A 62 0.60 5.78 -7.21
C LEU A 62 0.91 4.67 -8.21
N ILE A 63 0.57 4.90 -9.47
CA ILE A 63 0.88 3.99 -10.57
C ILE A 63 2.19 4.47 -11.17
N ILE A 64 3.21 3.63 -11.10
CA ILE A 64 4.61 4.01 -11.31
C ILE A 64 5.31 3.06 -12.28
N ARG A 65 6.40 3.53 -12.89
CA ARG A 65 7.36 2.63 -13.53
C ARG A 65 8.26 1.96 -12.47
N PRO A 66 8.79 0.77 -12.74
CA PRO A 66 9.71 0.09 -11.81
C PRO A 66 10.90 0.96 -11.36
N ASP A 67 11.48 1.77 -12.26
CA ASP A 67 12.61 2.67 -11.97
C ASP A 67 12.25 3.84 -11.04
N GLN A 68 10.97 4.13 -10.83
CA GLN A 68 10.48 5.19 -9.94
C GLN A 68 10.17 4.70 -8.51
N THR A 69 10.28 3.40 -8.26
CA THR A 69 9.85 2.78 -6.98
C THR A 69 10.50 3.43 -5.76
N ASN A 70 11.81 3.63 -5.78
CA ASN A 70 12.53 4.18 -4.63
C ASN A 70 12.12 5.61 -4.33
N ASP A 71 12.02 6.46 -5.34
CA ASP A 71 11.68 7.88 -5.15
C ASP A 71 10.23 8.04 -4.66
N GLU A 72 9.30 7.26 -5.22
CA GLU A 72 7.89 7.33 -4.83
C GLU A 72 7.63 6.74 -3.44
N LEU A 73 8.30 5.66 -3.06
CA LEU A 73 8.21 5.12 -1.70
C LEU A 73 8.80 6.10 -0.67
N LYS A 74 9.95 6.74 -0.96
CA LYS A 74 10.50 7.82 -0.14
C LYS A 74 9.53 8.98 0.00
N GLY A 75 8.89 9.38 -1.10
CA GLY A 75 7.88 10.43 -1.09
C GLY A 75 6.67 10.08 -0.21
N CYS A 76 6.21 8.83 -0.26
CA CYS A 76 5.13 8.35 0.60
C CYS A 76 5.53 8.35 2.08
N LEU A 77 6.75 7.90 2.38
CA LEU A 77 7.28 7.89 3.75
C LEU A 77 7.40 9.33 4.32
N HIS A 78 7.96 10.25 3.54
CA HIS A 78 8.06 11.67 3.94
C HIS A 78 6.68 12.30 4.16
N LEU A 79 5.69 11.99 3.30
CA LEU A 79 4.33 12.47 3.49
C LEU A 79 3.72 11.92 4.79
N ALA A 80 3.93 10.64 5.10
CA ALA A 80 3.47 10.05 6.34
C ALA A 80 4.10 10.74 7.56
N GLN A 81 5.42 10.94 7.55
CA GLN A 81 6.15 11.66 8.60
C GLN A 81 5.67 13.12 8.76
N TYR A 82 5.42 13.81 7.66
CA TYR A 82 4.84 15.14 7.68
C TYR A 82 3.47 15.17 8.37
N CYS A 83 2.59 14.25 8.00
CA CYS A 83 1.25 14.16 8.61
C CYS A 83 1.34 13.86 10.11
N LEU A 84 2.19 12.93 10.52
CA LEU A 84 2.43 12.60 11.93
C LEU A 84 2.98 13.80 12.70
N GLY A 85 3.89 14.57 12.08
CA GLY A 85 4.42 15.79 12.64
C GLY A 85 3.36 16.88 12.84
N VAL A 86 2.48 17.08 11.85
CA VAL A 86 1.36 18.03 11.97
C VAL A 86 0.39 17.63 13.10
N LEU A 87 0.17 16.31 13.27
CA LEU A 87 -0.66 15.78 14.36
C LEU A 87 0.05 15.78 15.71
N GLY A 88 1.37 15.99 15.76
CA GLY A 88 2.17 15.99 16.99
C GLY A 88 2.37 14.60 17.60
N VAL A 89 2.27 13.54 16.81
CA VAL A 89 2.39 12.13 17.27
C VAL A 89 3.60 11.41 16.66
N GLN A 90 4.50 12.13 16.03
CA GLN A 90 5.65 11.55 15.33
C GLN A 90 6.61 10.76 16.22
N ASP A 91 6.69 11.11 17.51
CA ASP A 91 7.56 10.48 18.50
C ASP A 91 6.91 9.26 19.18
N ASP A 92 5.60 9.07 18.97
CA ASP A 92 4.80 8.01 19.59
C ASP A 92 4.56 6.81 18.64
N VAL A 93 5.21 6.81 17.47
CA VAL A 93 5.01 5.77 16.47
C VAL A 93 6.22 4.84 16.33
N THR A 94 5.93 3.61 15.92
CA THR A 94 6.90 2.60 15.52
C THR A 94 6.70 2.22 14.05
N TYR A 95 7.78 1.91 13.37
CA TYR A 95 7.73 1.47 11.97
C TYR A 95 7.95 -0.04 11.92
N ARG A 96 7.14 -0.72 11.13
CA ARG A 96 7.23 -2.15 10.93
C ARG A 96 7.28 -2.49 9.44
N LEU A 97 8.31 -3.23 9.02
CA LEU A 97 8.32 -3.89 7.72
C LEU A 97 7.56 -5.21 7.86
N SER A 98 6.37 -5.25 7.31
CA SER A 98 5.51 -6.43 7.30
C SER A 98 5.83 -7.28 6.08
N LYS A 99 6.35 -8.48 6.34
CA LYS A 99 6.85 -9.43 5.35
C LYS A 99 5.88 -10.58 5.13
N TRP A 100 6.04 -11.29 4.03
CA TRP A 100 5.31 -12.52 3.78
C TRP A 100 5.76 -13.65 4.71
N ASP A 101 4.97 -14.74 4.75
CA ASP A 101 5.34 -15.99 5.40
C ASP A 101 5.73 -17.01 4.32
N PRO A 102 7.01 -17.37 4.17
CA PRO A 102 7.47 -18.32 3.18
C PRO A 102 6.97 -19.76 3.43
N ASN A 103 6.42 -20.04 4.61
CA ASN A 103 5.82 -21.33 4.93
C ASN A 103 4.33 -21.41 4.55
N ASN A 104 3.72 -20.28 4.17
CA ASN A 104 2.30 -20.19 3.79
C ASN A 104 2.13 -19.50 2.42
N LYS A 105 2.85 -19.97 1.42
CA LYS A 105 2.92 -19.36 0.09
C LYS A 105 1.57 -19.25 -0.63
N GLU A 106 0.64 -20.15 -0.33
CA GLU A 106 -0.70 -20.17 -0.94
C GLU A 106 -1.51 -18.88 -0.68
N LYS A 107 -1.18 -18.18 0.39
CA LYS A 107 -1.82 -16.90 0.76
C LYS A 107 -1.38 -15.73 -0.15
N TYR A 108 -0.27 -15.85 -0.87
CA TYR A 108 0.45 -14.74 -1.47
C TYR A 108 0.55 -14.87 -3.00
N LEU A 109 0.51 -13.74 -3.69
CA LEU A 109 0.77 -13.64 -5.12
C LEU A 109 2.28 -13.51 -5.38
N GLY A 110 2.70 -13.95 -6.58
CA GLY A 110 4.11 -13.89 -6.96
C GLY A 110 4.92 -15.09 -6.47
N ASP A 111 6.18 -15.09 -6.81
CA ASP A 111 7.15 -16.11 -6.41
C ASP A 111 8.13 -15.61 -5.33
N ASP A 112 9.07 -16.46 -4.94
CA ASP A 112 10.05 -16.12 -3.91
C ASP A 112 10.92 -14.92 -4.31
N GLU A 113 11.34 -14.85 -5.57
CA GLU A 113 12.16 -13.75 -6.11
C GLU A 113 11.41 -12.41 -6.05
N TYR A 114 10.12 -12.43 -6.37
CA TYR A 114 9.24 -11.27 -6.24
C TYR A 114 9.22 -10.75 -4.79
N TRP A 115 9.03 -11.64 -3.83
CA TRP A 115 8.94 -11.27 -2.41
C TRP A 115 10.27 -10.78 -1.85
N GLU A 116 11.37 -11.45 -2.17
CA GLU A 116 12.70 -11.02 -1.74
C GLU A 116 13.03 -9.63 -2.29
N THR A 117 12.84 -9.42 -3.59
CA THR A 117 13.14 -8.16 -4.25
C THR A 117 12.29 -7.00 -3.71
N THR A 118 11.00 -7.20 -3.53
CA THR A 118 10.08 -6.14 -3.05
C THR A 118 10.27 -5.82 -1.58
N GLN A 119 10.55 -6.82 -0.74
CA GLN A 119 10.87 -6.62 0.68
C GLN A 119 12.20 -5.88 0.85
N ASP A 120 13.21 -6.24 0.07
CA ASP A 120 14.50 -5.58 0.10
C ASP A 120 14.41 -4.12 -0.39
N ALA A 121 13.59 -3.83 -1.38
CA ALA A 121 13.34 -2.46 -1.80
C ALA A 121 12.80 -1.59 -0.65
N ILE A 122 11.80 -2.09 0.09
CA ILE A 122 11.25 -1.37 1.25
C ILE A 122 12.26 -1.27 2.39
N ARG A 123 12.97 -2.36 2.70
CA ARG A 123 14.00 -2.39 3.76
C ARG A 123 15.07 -1.35 3.48
N ASN A 124 15.60 -1.32 2.27
CA ASN A 124 16.65 -0.40 1.87
C ASN A 124 16.22 1.06 2.02
N ILE A 125 14.98 1.38 1.69
CA ILE A 125 14.43 2.73 1.88
C ILE A 125 14.39 3.12 3.36
N LEU A 126 13.91 2.24 4.24
CA LEU A 126 13.87 2.52 5.67
C LEU A 126 15.29 2.74 6.24
N VAL A 127 16.25 1.91 5.82
CA VAL A 127 17.67 2.05 6.19
C VAL A 127 18.24 3.37 5.67
N ASP A 128 18.07 3.67 4.38
CA ASP A 128 18.58 4.88 3.74
C ASP A 128 18.04 6.17 4.36
N GLN A 129 16.80 6.12 4.83
CA GLN A 129 16.16 7.26 5.50
C GLN A 129 16.48 7.31 7.00
N GLY A 130 17.27 6.36 7.51
CA GLY A 130 17.63 6.31 8.95
C GLY A 130 16.43 6.06 9.87
N VAL A 131 15.37 5.45 9.37
CA VAL A 131 14.15 5.15 10.15
C VAL A 131 14.35 3.84 10.89
N PRO A 132 14.33 3.84 12.23
CA PRO A 132 14.35 2.60 13.00
C PRO A 132 13.05 1.82 12.79
N PHE A 133 13.17 0.52 12.49
CA PHE A 133 12.01 -0.34 12.24
C PHE A 133 12.23 -1.75 12.79
N VAL A 134 11.13 -2.47 12.95
CA VAL A 134 11.11 -3.90 13.23
C VAL A 134 10.58 -4.66 12.01
N GLU A 135 10.94 -5.93 11.88
CA GLU A 135 10.40 -6.80 10.84
C GLU A 135 9.40 -7.79 11.46
N ALA A 136 8.30 -8.03 10.78
CA ALA A 136 7.28 -9.00 11.17
C ALA A 136 6.91 -9.89 9.98
N GLU A 137 7.07 -11.20 10.17
CA GLU A 137 6.74 -12.22 9.17
C GLU A 137 5.25 -12.57 9.24
N GLY A 138 4.65 -12.87 8.09
CA GLY A 138 3.23 -13.22 8.00
C GLY A 138 2.24 -12.05 7.97
N GLU A 139 2.73 -10.82 8.14
CA GLU A 139 1.92 -9.61 8.26
C GLU A 139 1.74 -8.84 6.94
N ALA A 140 2.39 -9.27 5.85
CA ALA A 140 2.25 -8.66 4.54
C ALA A 140 0.84 -8.79 3.97
N ALA A 141 0.46 -7.88 3.07
CA ALA A 141 -0.70 -8.08 2.22
C ALA A 141 -0.44 -9.25 1.25
N PHE A 142 -1.49 -9.86 0.73
CA PHE A 142 -1.34 -11.01 -0.19
C PHE A 142 -0.65 -10.64 -1.51
N TYR A 143 -0.62 -9.36 -1.87
CA TYR A 143 -0.07 -8.83 -3.11
C TYR A 143 1.28 -8.10 -2.93
N GLY A 144 1.75 -7.88 -1.72
CA GLY A 144 3.04 -7.23 -1.50
C GLY A 144 3.37 -6.88 -0.07
N PRO A 145 4.64 -6.59 0.20
CA PRO A 145 5.11 -6.15 1.51
C PRO A 145 4.65 -4.72 1.80
N LYS A 146 4.70 -4.35 3.09
CA LYS A 146 4.23 -3.04 3.52
C LYS A 146 5.06 -2.46 4.66
N ILE A 147 5.06 -1.14 4.74
CA ILE A 147 5.44 -0.40 5.93
C ILE A 147 4.16 -0.12 6.71
N ASP A 148 4.05 -0.63 7.92
CA ASP A 148 3.01 -0.24 8.86
C ASP A 148 3.59 0.74 9.87
N ILE A 149 2.98 1.92 9.98
CA ILE A 149 3.30 2.91 11.00
C ILE A 149 2.27 2.77 12.10
N GLN A 150 2.72 2.37 13.27
CA GLN A 150 1.89 1.98 14.39
C GLN A 150 2.04 2.95 15.56
N ALA A 151 0.95 3.25 16.23
CA ALA A 151 0.94 4.01 17.48
C ALA A 151 0.41 3.17 18.63
N LYS A 152 0.96 3.35 19.82
CA LYS A 152 0.42 2.74 21.02
C LYS A 152 -0.82 3.49 21.47
N ASN A 153 -1.92 2.75 21.60
CA ASN A 153 -3.14 3.28 22.19
C ASN A 153 -3.04 3.38 23.72
N VAL A 154 -4.04 3.95 24.35
CA VAL A 154 -4.09 4.13 25.82
C VAL A 154 -4.03 2.83 26.63
N TYR A 155 -4.27 1.68 26.01
CA TYR A 155 -4.16 0.35 26.61
C TYR A 155 -2.80 -0.32 26.37
N GLY A 156 -1.86 0.39 25.70
CA GLY A 156 -0.53 -0.13 25.37
C GLY A 156 -0.50 -1.08 24.16
N LYS A 157 -1.61 -1.22 23.43
CA LYS A 157 -1.67 -1.99 22.18
C LYS A 157 -1.24 -1.11 21.01
N GLU A 158 -0.59 -1.70 20.03
CA GLU A 158 -0.23 -1.04 18.79
C GLU A 158 -1.39 -1.09 17.79
N ASP A 159 -1.82 0.08 17.34
CA ASP A 159 -2.80 0.24 16.25
C ASP A 159 -2.10 0.82 15.02
N THR A 160 -2.35 0.25 13.84
CA THR A 160 -1.78 0.77 12.60
C THR A 160 -2.50 2.04 12.18
N MET A 161 -1.77 3.14 12.07
CA MET A 161 -2.29 4.45 11.67
C MET A 161 -2.15 4.69 10.16
N ILE A 162 -1.00 4.35 9.61
CA ILE A 162 -0.66 4.57 8.20
C ILE A 162 -0.03 3.30 7.66
N THR A 163 -0.39 2.96 6.43
CA THR A 163 0.22 1.84 5.71
C THR A 163 0.70 2.31 4.33
N ILE A 164 1.91 1.90 3.94
CA ILE A 164 2.48 2.09 2.61
C ILE A 164 2.81 0.70 2.07
N GLN A 165 2.21 0.32 0.94
CA GLN A 165 2.33 -1.03 0.37
C GLN A 165 2.89 -0.93 -1.05
N LEU A 166 3.85 -1.81 -1.37
CA LEU A 166 4.35 -1.97 -2.73
C LEU A 166 3.71 -3.20 -3.37
N ASP A 167 3.11 -2.99 -4.51
CA ASP A 167 2.39 -4.01 -5.28
C ASP A 167 2.90 -4.01 -6.72
N CYS A 168 3.57 -5.08 -7.11
CA CYS A 168 4.07 -5.28 -8.47
C CYS A 168 3.26 -6.33 -9.25
N ALA A 169 2.22 -6.92 -8.64
CA ALA A 169 1.46 -8.03 -9.19
C ALA A 169 0.07 -7.65 -9.71
N ILE A 170 -0.65 -6.76 -9.01
CA ILE A 170 -2.07 -6.49 -9.29
C ILE A 170 -2.31 -5.86 -10.67
N ALA A 171 -1.33 -5.15 -11.22
CA ALA A 171 -1.44 -4.52 -12.53
C ALA A 171 -1.74 -5.52 -13.65
N GLU A 172 -1.27 -6.75 -13.53
CA GLU A 172 -1.56 -7.82 -14.47
C GLU A 172 -3.03 -8.24 -14.40
N ASN A 173 -3.57 -8.46 -13.21
CA ASN A 173 -4.95 -8.89 -13.00
C ASN A 173 -5.97 -7.87 -13.53
N PHE A 174 -5.61 -6.59 -13.54
CA PHE A 174 -6.44 -5.51 -14.07
C PHE A 174 -6.08 -5.11 -15.50
N ASP A 175 -5.15 -5.84 -16.16
CA ASP A 175 -4.63 -5.49 -17.48
C ASP A 175 -4.24 -4.00 -17.58
N MET A 176 -3.51 -3.51 -16.60
CA MET A 176 -2.95 -2.16 -16.59
C MET A 176 -1.61 -2.16 -17.31
N TYR A 177 -1.38 -1.14 -18.14
CA TYR A 177 -0.10 -0.96 -18.84
C TYR A 177 0.14 0.51 -19.15
N TYR A 178 1.39 0.83 -19.46
CA TYR A 178 1.80 2.08 -20.10
C TYR A 178 2.63 1.75 -21.35
N ILE A 179 2.77 2.73 -22.23
CA ILE A 179 3.64 2.61 -23.42
C ILE A 179 5.00 3.20 -23.06
N ASP A 180 6.04 2.41 -23.24
CA ASP A 180 7.41 2.83 -23.00
C ASP A 180 7.97 3.71 -24.15
N GLN A 181 9.24 4.08 -24.04
CA GLN A 181 9.92 4.90 -25.04
C GLN A 181 10.12 4.21 -26.41
N ASN A 182 10.02 2.89 -26.44
CA ASN A 182 10.15 2.08 -27.64
C ASN A 182 8.79 1.78 -28.30
N GLY A 183 7.70 2.24 -27.68
CA GLY A 183 6.34 1.95 -28.14
C GLY A 183 5.79 0.62 -27.63
N GLU A 184 6.46 -0.04 -26.69
CA GLU A 184 6.07 -1.34 -26.15
C GLU A 184 5.20 -1.19 -24.88
N LYS A 185 4.31 -2.15 -24.68
CA LYS A 185 3.50 -2.24 -23.47
C LYS A 185 4.33 -2.75 -22.31
N GLN A 186 4.33 -2.00 -21.21
CA GLN A 186 5.00 -2.35 -19.96
C GLN A 186 4.01 -2.37 -18.79
N ARG A 187 4.22 -3.26 -17.83
CA ARG A 187 3.41 -3.33 -16.60
C ARG A 187 3.90 -2.29 -15.58
N PRO A 188 3.01 -1.44 -15.06
CA PRO A 188 3.36 -0.55 -13.96
C PRO A 188 3.37 -1.30 -12.62
N TYR A 189 4.03 -0.73 -11.64
CA TYR A 189 3.86 -1.07 -10.23
C TYR A 189 2.85 -0.13 -9.60
N VAL A 190 2.32 -0.52 -8.43
CA VAL A 190 1.37 0.30 -7.67
C VAL A 190 1.87 0.47 -6.24
N ILE A 191 1.87 1.70 -5.75
CA ILE A 191 2.05 1.97 -4.33
C ILE A 191 0.69 2.36 -3.76
N HIS A 192 0.24 1.63 -2.74
CA HIS A 192 -0.93 1.96 -1.96
C HIS A 192 -0.49 2.72 -0.70
N ARG A 193 -1.09 3.83 -0.43
CA ARG A 193 -0.79 4.62 0.76
C ARG A 193 -2.03 5.16 1.44
#